data_317ce78b71560bd40b95e210bf07c4e0
#
_entry.id   317ce78b71560bd40b95e210bf07c4e0
#
_cell.length_a   1.000
_cell.length_b   1.000
_cell.length_c   1.000
_cell.angle_alpha   90.00
_cell.angle_beta   90.00
_cell.angle_gamma   90.00
#
_symmetry.space_group_name_H-M   'P 1'
#
loop_
_entity.id
_entity.type
_entity.pdbx_description
1 polymer ?
#
loop_
_entity_poly.entity_id
_entity_poly.type
_entity_poly.pdbx_seq_one_letter_code
_entity_poly.pdbx_strand_id
1 'polypeptide(L)'
;MLTVTAQSPMPTRFHPRVDAGFMVKLYTGGRSLVAKATDLSMAGLKLIGDFGSADDRMTLSIPIPGGREVVTQATVRRRGEEELALEFDQLDWDDMFALARFLHPRLP
;
A
#
# COMPACT_ATOMS: atom_id res chain seq x y z
N MET A 1 -6.91 -25.08 -24.75
CA MET A 1 -6.82 -24.49 -24.45
C MET A 1 -6.51 -23.88 -23.89
N LEU A 2 -6.56 -23.68 -23.68
CA LEU A 2 -6.50 -22.98 -23.20
C LEU A 2 -6.45 -22.47 -22.41
N THR A 3 -6.49 -22.57 -22.19
CA THR A 3 -6.63 -22.09 -21.48
C THR A 3 -6.34 -21.46 -20.87
N VAL A 4 -6.48 -21.39 -20.89
CA VAL A 4 -6.29 -20.70 -20.26
C VAL A 4 -6.37 -20.15 -19.52
N THR A 5 -6.71 -20.20 -19.49
CA THR A 5 -6.90 -19.66 -18.80
C THR A 5 -6.70 -19.40 -17.84
N ALA A 6 -6.88 -19.71 -17.71
CA ALA A 6 -6.88 -19.48 -16.80
C ALA A 6 -6.21 -18.84 -16.19
N GLN A 7 -6.00 -18.54 -16.29
CA GLN A 7 -5.42 -17.90 -15.76
C GLN A 7 -5.53 -17.16 -15.11
N SER A 8 -5.92 -17.27 -15.15
CA SER A 8 -6.08 -16.73 -14.56
C SER A 8 -6.11 -15.97 -13.73
N PRO A 9 -6.25 -16.01 -13.28
CA PRO A 9 -6.70 -15.04 -12.45
C PRO A 9 -5.77 -14.16 -11.87
N MET A 10 -4.83 -14.22 -11.73
CA MET A 10 -4.00 -13.42 -11.26
C MET A 10 -3.57 -12.44 -11.95
N PRO A 11 -3.86 -12.46 -12.88
CA PRO A 11 -3.28 -11.64 -13.69
C PRO A 11 -3.53 -10.24 -13.70
N THR A 12 -4.41 -9.76 -13.11
CA THR A 12 -4.58 -8.35 -13.04
C THR A 12 -3.60 -7.67 -12.10
N ARG A 13 -2.74 -8.43 -11.48
CA ARG A 13 -1.83 -7.87 -10.51
C ARG A 13 -0.42 -7.81 -11.09
N PHE A 14 0.00 -6.61 -11.51
CA PHE A 14 1.33 -6.41 -12.06
C PHE A 14 2.39 -6.23 -10.99
N HIS A 15 1.99 -5.88 -9.77
CA HIS A 15 2.94 -5.61 -8.70
C HIS A 15 2.75 -6.63 -7.60
N PRO A 16 3.71 -7.54 -7.42
CA PRO A 16 3.62 -8.52 -6.35
C PRO A 16 3.47 -7.84 -4.99
N ARG A 17 2.72 -8.45 -4.11
CA ARG A 17 2.39 -7.90 -2.82
C ARG A 17 3.02 -8.71 -1.70
N VAL A 18 3.36 -8.02 -0.63
CA VAL A 18 3.97 -8.60 0.54
C VAL A 18 3.18 -8.17 1.75
N ASP A 19 3.02 -9.06 2.72
CA ASP A 19 2.40 -8.69 3.98
C ASP A 19 3.39 -7.84 4.76
N ALA A 20 3.09 -6.56 4.88
CA ALA A 20 4.00 -5.63 5.52
C ALA A 20 4.05 -5.82 7.03
N GLY A 21 2.89 -5.93 7.66
CA GLY A 21 2.82 -6.23 9.08
C GLY A 21 3.22 -5.10 10.01
N PHE A 22 3.42 -3.88 9.52
CA PHE A 22 3.79 -2.77 10.38
C PHE A 22 2.72 -1.67 10.33
N MET A 23 2.83 -0.73 11.25
CA MET A 23 1.86 0.35 11.35
C MET A 23 2.23 1.50 10.44
N VAL A 24 1.24 2.11 9.83
CA VAL A 24 1.40 3.24 8.93
C VAL A 24 0.58 4.39 9.49
N LYS A 25 1.16 5.59 9.47
CA LYS A 25 0.46 6.79 9.87
C LYS A 25 -0.19 7.41 8.64
N LEU A 26 -1.44 7.84 8.80
CA LEU A 26 -2.11 8.50 7.69
C LEU A 26 -2.71 9.83 8.16
N TYR A 27 -2.66 10.81 7.27
CA TYR A 27 -3.14 12.16 7.54
C TYR A 27 -4.27 12.47 6.58
N THR A 28 -5.44 12.69 7.12
CA THR A 28 -6.64 12.92 6.33
C THR A 28 -7.60 13.81 7.09
N GLY A 29 -8.19 14.79 6.41
CA GLY A 29 -9.18 15.67 7.00
C GLY A 29 -8.70 16.41 8.23
N GLY A 30 -7.43 16.79 8.27
CA GLY A 30 -6.88 17.51 9.42
C GLY A 30 -6.60 16.64 10.63
N ARG A 31 -6.69 15.32 10.47
CA ARG A 31 -6.45 14.36 11.55
C ARG A 31 -5.34 13.41 11.18
N SER A 32 -4.75 12.79 12.18
CA SER A 32 -3.83 11.69 11.93
C SER A 32 -4.39 10.42 12.55
N LEU A 33 -4.22 9.33 11.82
CA LEU A 33 -4.68 8.01 12.23
C LEU A 33 -3.52 7.04 12.05
N VAL A 34 -3.62 5.89 12.70
CA VAL A 34 -2.62 4.83 12.56
C VAL A 34 -3.35 3.56 12.18
N ALA A 35 -2.80 2.84 11.22
CA ALA A 35 -3.43 1.60 10.75
C ALA A 35 -2.36 0.60 10.39
N LYS A 36 -2.72 -0.68 10.43
CA LYS A 36 -1.79 -1.74 10.09
C LYS A 36 -1.74 -1.92 8.58
N ALA A 37 -0.54 -1.97 8.04
CA ALA A 37 -0.35 -2.18 6.60
C ALA A 37 -0.28 -3.66 6.29
N THR A 38 -0.99 -4.05 5.24
CA THR A 38 -0.91 -5.38 4.66
C THR A 38 -0.76 -5.20 3.16
N ASP A 39 -0.47 -6.26 2.42
CA ASP A 39 -0.44 -6.23 0.96
C ASP A 39 0.33 -5.05 0.37
N LEU A 40 1.53 -4.82 0.87
CA LEU A 40 2.36 -3.72 0.37
C LEU A 40 2.99 -4.10 -0.96
N SER A 41 2.98 -3.17 -1.91
CA SER A 41 3.61 -3.32 -3.22
C SER A 41 4.18 -1.98 -3.67
N MET A 42 4.79 -1.96 -4.84
CA MET A 42 5.29 -0.70 -5.41
C MET A 42 4.16 0.22 -5.84
N ALA A 43 2.96 -0.28 -6.00
CA ALA A 43 1.82 0.51 -6.46
C ALA A 43 0.97 1.06 -5.33
N GLY A 44 0.97 0.41 -4.18
CA GLY A 44 0.12 0.83 -3.07
C GLY A 44 0.11 -0.19 -1.95
N LEU A 45 -0.89 -0.07 -1.08
CA LEU A 45 -1.01 -0.95 0.06
C LEU A 45 -2.45 -1.04 0.52
N LYS A 46 -2.70 -2.01 1.38
CA LYS A 46 -3.97 -2.12 2.08
C LYS A 46 -3.74 -1.79 3.54
N LEU A 47 -4.62 -1.01 4.12
CA LEU A 47 -4.60 -0.67 5.53
C LEU A 47 -5.80 -1.28 6.22
N ILE A 48 -5.58 -1.78 7.42
CA ILE A 48 -6.64 -2.35 8.26
C ILE A 48 -6.78 -1.48 9.48
N GLY A 49 -8.01 -1.05 9.77
CA GLY A 49 -8.31 -0.23 10.92
C GLY A 49 -9.65 0.44 10.78
N ASP A 50 -9.95 1.32 11.72
CA ASP A 50 -11.19 2.09 11.68
C ASP A 50 -10.85 3.47 11.12
N PHE A 51 -11.30 3.73 9.92
CA PHE A 51 -10.95 4.96 9.22
C PHE A 51 -12.02 6.05 9.29
N GLY A 52 -13.21 5.67 9.74
CA GLY A 52 -14.30 6.64 9.82
C GLY A 52 -14.57 7.28 8.47
N SER A 53 -14.55 8.60 8.45
CA SER A 53 -14.86 9.36 7.24
C SER A 53 -13.58 9.85 6.56
N ALA A 54 -12.58 9.00 6.45
CA ALA A 54 -11.34 9.38 5.78
C ALA A 54 -11.59 9.81 4.34
N ASP A 55 -10.84 10.82 3.91
CA ASP A 55 -10.95 11.36 2.56
C ASP A 55 -10.50 10.34 1.53
N ASP A 56 -10.83 10.57 0.26
CA ASP A 56 -10.41 9.69 -0.82
C ASP A 56 -8.93 9.81 -1.14
N ARG A 57 -8.30 10.89 -0.73
CA ARG A 57 -6.88 11.12 -0.95
C ARG A 57 -6.25 11.53 0.36
N MET A 58 -5.11 10.97 0.67
CA MET A 58 -4.48 11.23 1.96
C MET A 58 -2.96 11.12 1.86
N THR A 59 -2.28 11.60 2.88
CA THR A 59 -0.84 11.47 3.00
C THR A 59 -0.53 10.29 3.91
N LEU A 60 0.39 9.44 3.47
CA LEU A 60 0.84 8.29 4.25
C LEU A 60 2.27 8.50 4.68
N SER A 61 2.58 8.07 5.90
CA SER A 61 3.93 8.00 6.40
C SER A 61 4.22 6.54 6.70
N ILE A 62 5.08 5.94 5.89
CA ILE A 62 5.34 4.50 5.92
C ILE A 62 6.75 4.28 6.47
N PRO A 63 6.87 3.72 7.68
CA PRO A 63 8.19 3.50 8.28
C PRO A 63 8.79 2.20 7.74
N ILE A 64 9.56 2.28 6.69
CA ILE A 64 10.18 1.09 6.08
C ILE A 64 11.24 0.54 7.05
N PRO A 65 11.08 -0.69 7.52
CA PRO A 65 12.05 -1.28 8.45
C PRO A 65 13.44 -1.34 7.83
N GLY A 66 14.43 -0.87 8.57
CA GLY A 66 15.80 -0.88 8.09
C GLY A 66 16.09 0.17 7.04
N GLY A 67 15.16 1.05 6.76
CA GLY A 67 15.31 2.06 5.74
C GLY A 67 14.76 3.40 6.21
N ARG A 68 14.42 4.23 5.23
CA ARG A 68 13.90 5.55 5.49
C ARG A 68 12.39 5.51 5.63
N GLU A 69 11.83 6.56 6.18
CA GLU A 69 10.39 6.75 6.18
C GLU A 69 9.96 7.25 4.80
N VAL A 70 8.94 6.62 4.24
CA VAL A 70 8.39 7.04 2.96
C VAL A 70 7.14 7.84 3.23
N VAL A 71 7.14 9.11 2.81
CA VAL A 71 5.98 10.00 2.96
C VAL A 71 5.45 10.27 1.56
N THR A 72 4.21 9.87 1.30
CA THR A 72 3.65 10.01 -0.03
C THR A 72 2.14 10.19 0.04
N GLN A 73 1.58 10.71 -1.03
CA GLN A 73 0.13 10.80 -1.16
C GLN A 73 -0.41 9.56 -1.82
N ALA A 74 -1.62 9.20 -1.44
CA ALA A 74 -2.26 8.02 -1.97
C ALA A 74 -3.76 8.27 -2.12
N THR A 75 -4.36 7.55 -3.07
CA THR A 75 -5.77 7.67 -3.38
C THR A 75 -6.46 6.36 -3.04
N VAL A 76 -7.61 6.45 -2.38
CA VAL A 76 -8.40 5.28 -2.02
C VAL A 76 -8.99 4.68 -3.28
N ARG A 77 -8.69 3.40 -3.52
CA ARG A 77 -9.23 2.67 -4.65
C ARG A 77 -10.39 1.78 -4.25
N ARG A 78 -10.42 1.34 -3.00
CA ARG A 78 -11.50 0.50 -2.52
C ARG A 78 -11.65 0.67 -1.02
N ARG A 79 -12.89 0.72 -0.57
CA ARG A 79 -13.21 0.80 0.84
C ARG A 79 -13.93 -0.46 1.27
N GLY A 80 -13.44 -1.06 2.34
CA GLY A 80 -14.15 -2.14 3.01
C GLY A 80 -14.57 -1.67 4.39
N GLU A 81 -15.11 -2.58 5.17
CA GLU A 81 -15.60 -2.22 6.48
C GLU A 81 -14.51 -1.76 7.41
N GLU A 82 -13.43 -2.43 7.49
CA GLU A 82 -12.31 -2.04 8.34
C GLU A 82 -11.02 -2.08 7.52
N GLU A 83 -11.10 -1.65 6.27
CA GLU A 83 -9.93 -1.65 5.43
C GLU A 83 -10.04 -0.63 4.32
N LEU A 84 -8.89 -0.16 3.88
CA LEU A 84 -8.76 0.71 2.72
C LEU A 84 -7.68 0.14 1.81
N ALA A 85 -7.97 0.09 0.52
CA ALA A 85 -6.97 -0.21 -0.48
C ALA A 85 -6.57 1.11 -1.13
N LEU A 86 -5.30 1.42 -1.09
CA LEU A 86 -4.78 2.71 -1.52
C LEU A 86 -3.72 2.53 -2.60
N GLU A 87 -3.75 3.42 -3.57
CA GLU A 87 -2.75 3.46 -4.62
C GLU A 87 -1.89 4.70 -4.41
N PHE A 88 -0.58 4.55 -4.46
CA PHE A 88 0.33 5.70 -4.36
C PHE A 88 0.14 6.60 -5.56
N ASP A 89 0.06 7.91 -5.33
CA ASP A 89 -0.11 8.83 -6.45
C ASP A 89 1.17 8.95 -7.25
N GLN A 90 2.28 9.18 -6.55
CA GLN A 90 3.57 9.32 -7.21
C GLN A 90 4.66 9.22 -6.14
N LEU A 91 5.63 8.34 -6.38
CA LEU A 91 6.78 8.20 -5.50
C LEU A 91 7.98 8.85 -6.15
N ASP A 92 8.80 9.53 -5.35
CA ASP A 92 10.06 10.01 -5.89
C ASP A 92 11.06 8.83 -5.95
N TRP A 93 12.21 9.07 -6.59
CA TRP A 93 13.17 8.00 -6.82
C TRP A 93 13.67 7.38 -5.52
N ASP A 94 13.97 8.21 -4.51
CA ASP A 94 14.50 7.71 -3.25
C ASP A 94 13.48 6.83 -2.53
N ASP A 95 12.20 7.23 -2.58
CA ASP A 95 11.14 6.44 -1.98
C ASP A 95 10.92 5.14 -2.74
N MET A 96 11.01 5.19 -4.06
CA MET A 96 10.90 3.99 -4.87
C MET A 96 12.00 3.00 -4.54
N PHE A 97 13.25 3.48 -4.39
CA PHE A 97 14.35 2.61 -4.04
C PHE A 97 14.20 2.02 -2.64
N ALA A 98 13.75 2.83 -1.68
CA ALA A 98 13.55 2.34 -0.32
C ALA A 98 12.51 1.23 -0.30
N LEU A 99 11.40 1.46 -1.00
CA LEU A 99 10.32 0.50 -1.05
C LEU A 99 10.74 -0.77 -1.80
N ALA A 100 11.41 -0.61 -2.93
CA ALA A 100 11.87 -1.76 -3.71
C ALA A 100 12.85 -2.61 -2.90
N ARG A 101 13.73 -1.98 -2.14
CA ARG A 101 14.69 -2.69 -1.32
C ARG A 101 14.02 -3.49 -0.21
N PHE A 102 12.98 -2.94 0.38
CA PHE A 102 12.21 -3.66 1.37
C PHE A 102 11.47 -4.85 0.76
N LEU A 103 10.88 -4.64 -0.41
CA LEU A 103 10.06 -5.67 -1.04
C LEU A 103 10.88 -6.79 -1.67
N HIS A 104 12.04 -6.46 -2.24
CA HIS A 104 12.82 -7.41 -3.02
C HIS A 104 13.11 -8.73 -2.31
N PRO A 105 13.67 -8.72 -1.10
CA PRO A 105 13.98 -10.00 -0.44
C PRO A 105 12.74 -10.77 0.02
N ARG A 106 11.57 -10.16 -0.02
CA ARG A 106 10.33 -10.77 0.46
C ARG A 106 9.45 -11.32 -0.66
N LEU A 107 9.78 -10.99 -1.89
CA LEU A 107 9.03 -11.49 -3.03
C LEU A 107 9.46 -12.92 -3.35
N PRO A 108 8.53 -13.78 -3.74
CA PRO A 108 8.87 -15.15 -4.09
C PRO A 108 9.68 -15.26 -5.37
#